data_a25f8e67f4e4c7b9566b1d47e5c1d429
#
_entry.id   a25f8e67f4e4c7b9566b1d47e5c1d429
#
_cell.length_a   1.000
_cell.length_b   1.000
_cell.length_c   1.000
_cell.angle_alpha   90.00
_cell.angle_beta   90.00
_cell.angle_gamma   90.00
#
_symmetry.space_group_name_H-M   'P 1'
#
loop_
_entity.id
_entity.type
_entity.pdbx_description
1 polymer ?
#
loop_
_entity_poly.entity_id
_entity_poly.type
_entity_poly.pdbx_seq_one_letter_code
_entity_poly.pdbx_strand_id
1 'polypeptide(L)'
;MNKHILKYVAVCLAALSFTACNDSESDLLEPKVYFDSKESKLVVEDQESMDYDLSARLSNKNDADVNVSYSILDSKYVDEYNKKNGTNYEAFDPANASLSTTSATIDKGKVYAGKIKLHLTNLSVIEEGKTFLLPIRVQSSQPVIEGTDIVYIVLNKPVRILTAANINYSHIKVPVTSQPFKSLTYEALIYLERWGGGNMTVMGSEGTLILRIGDTGGGIDQDLLQIAGSKQFYTQQRLTTGKWYHVAFTYDQPTGRAVIYINGEKAAESVWDTPQFDLSRDGGGFFIGKVAGFMWGERPFYGKMSEVRMWTVARTANQIKQSMLNVDPASDGLFFYYKLNGTDQYQGDDNKWYIRDASGHGMNGLANGNKYGETYKLGFSSLGTPIAIN
;
A
#
# COMPACT_ATOMS: atom_id res chain seq x y z
N MET A 1 -12.35 70.65 -34.98
CA MET A 1 -13.31 69.61 -34.56
C MET A 1 -14.32 70.26 -33.61
N ASN A 2 -15.58 70.30 -33.95
CA ASN A 2 -16.60 71.16 -33.34
C ASN A 2 -16.98 70.63 -31.94
N LYS A 3 -16.91 71.48 -30.90
CA LYS A 3 -17.24 71.12 -29.49
C LYS A 3 -18.62 70.51 -29.28
N HIS A 4 -19.55 70.69 -30.26
CA HIS A 4 -20.92 70.12 -30.26
C HIS A 4 -20.91 68.63 -30.63
N ILE A 5 -20.01 68.16 -31.48
CA ILE A 5 -19.89 66.76 -31.88
C ILE A 5 -19.35 65.90 -30.70
N LEU A 6 -18.45 66.49 -29.92
CA LEU A 6 -17.91 65.81 -28.76
C LEU A 6 -18.91 65.56 -27.62
N LYS A 7 -19.91 66.47 -27.50
CA LYS A 7 -21.01 66.31 -26.50
C LYS A 7 -21.99 65.19 -26.89
N TYR A 8 -22.31 65.04 -28.20
CA TYR A 8 -23.21 63.97 -28.64
C TYR A 8 -22.54 62.58 -28.62
N VAL A 9 -21.25 62.50 -28.89
CA VAL A 9 -20.50 61.28 -28.79
C VAL A 9 -20.36 60.85 -27.31
N ALA A 10 -20.19 61.78 -26.38
CA ALA A 10 -20.12 61.45 -24.95
C ALA A 10 -21.50 61.02 -24.40
N VAL A 11 -22.61 61.57 -24.89
CA VAL A 11 -23.96 61.16 -24.49
C VAL A 11 -24.33 59.79 -25.09
N CYS A 12 -23.95 59.48 -26.35
CA CYS A 12 -24.14 58.14 -26.92
C CYS A 12 -23.27 57.08 -26.27
N LEU A 13 -22.03 57.37 -25.84
CA LEU A 13 -21.23 56.44 -25.09
C LEU A 13 -21.74 56.20 -23.67
N ALA A 14 -22.34 57.20 -23.02
CA ALA A 14 -22.95 57.04 -21.71
C ALA A 14 -24.28 56.26 -21.76
N ALA A 15 -25.04 56.33 -22.90
CA ALA A 15 -26.27 55.56 -23.08
C ALA A 15 -26.01 54.06 -23.41
N LEU A 16 -24.84 53.72 -23.98
CA LEU A 16 -24.43 52.33 -24.25
C LEU A 16 -23.86 51.57 -23.03
N SER A 17 -23.53 52.27 -21.93
CA SER A 17 -23.01 51.67 -20.73
C SER A 17 -24.09 51.26 -19.73
N PHE A 18 -25.36 51.50 -19.98
CA PHE A 18 -26.45 51.09 -19.08
C PHE A 18 -27.27 49.87 -19.56
N THR A 19 -26.91 49.27 -20.69
CA THR A 19 -27.60 48.05 -21.16
C THR A 19 -26.78 46.78 -21.02
N ALA A 20 -25.63 46.82 -20.31
CA ALA A 20 -24.74 45.67 -20.11
C ALA A 20 -24.73 45.18 -18.68
N CYS A 21 -25.77 45.40 -17.93
CA CYS A 21 -25.92 44.80 -16.60
C CYS A 21 -27.37 44.49 -16.38
N ASN A 22 -27.86 43.39 -16.84
CA ASN A 22 -28.95 42.68 -16.17
C ASN A 22 -29.47 41.46 -16.93
N ASP A 23 -28.73 40.43 -17.09
CA ASP A 23 -29.33 39.10 -17.42
C ASP A 23 -28.50 37.90 -16.93
N SER A 24 -27.39 38.12 -16.25
CA SER A 24 -26.61 36.99 -15.75
C SER A 24 -26.95 36.54 -14.30
N GLU A 25 -27.83 37.26 -13.62
CA GLU A 25 -28.27 36.88 -12.26
C GLU A 25 -29.61 36.12 -12.23
N SER A 26 -30.32 36.01 -13.34
CA SER A 26 -31.60 35.30 -13.39
C SER A 26 -31.51 33.86 -13.92
N ASP A 27 -30.44 33.47 -14.59
CA ASP A 27 -30.18 32.07 -14.92
C ASP A 27 -29.48 31.38 -13.75
N LEU A 28 -30.17 31.21 -12.65
CA LEU A 28 -29.80 30.22 -11.66
C LEU A 28 -29.73 28.87 -12.38
N LEU A 29 -28.51 28.33 -12.53
CA LEU A 29 -28.30 27.00 -13.10
C LEU A 29 -29.25 26.02 -12.43
N GLU A 30 -30.00 25.27 -13.22
CA GLU A 30 -30.93 24.27 -12.73
C GLU A 30 -30.26 23.40 -11.65
N PRO A 31 -30.88 23.28 -10.45
CA PRO A 31 -30.29 22.47 -9.39
C PRO A 31 -30.09 21.04 -9.85
N LYS A 32 -28.88 20.51 -9.64
CA LYS A 32 -28.50 19.14 -10.03
C LYS A 32 -28.21 18.29 -8.81
N VAL A 33 -28.64 17.03 -8.83
CA VAL A 33 -28.39 16.06 -7.79
C VAL A 33 -27.01 15.43 -7.97
N TYR A 34 -26.32 15.16 -6.87
CA TYR A 34 -25.02 14.47 -6.86
C TYR A 34 -24.67 13.93 -5.47
N PHE A 35 -23.63 13.08 -5.39
CA PHE A 35 -22.94 12.75 -4.14
C PHE A 35 -21.75 13.68 -3.94
N ASP A 36 -21.54 14.16 -2.71
CA ASP A 36 -20.40 15.05 -2.36
C ASP A 36 -19.03 14.41 -2.62
N SER A 37 -18.96 13.08 -2.53
CA SER A 37 -17.74 12.33 -2.76
C SER A 37 -18.00 11.18 -3.73
N LYS A 38 -17.02 10.89 -4.58
CA LYS A 38 -17.06 9.69 -5.43
C LYS A 38 -16.75 8.42 -4.66
N GLU A 39 -16.06 8.53 -3.54
CA GLU A 39 -15.67 7.41 -2.69
C GLU A 39 -15.93 7.73 -1.22
N SER A 40 -16.36 6.72 -0.48
CA SER A 40 -16.45 6.73 0.98
C SER A 40 -15.69 5.54 1.53
N LYS A 41 -14.59 5.78 2.24
CA LYS A 41 -13.73 4.73 2.78
C LYS A 41 -14.17 4.33 4.17
N LEU A 42 -14.49 3.06 4.34
CA LEU A 42 -14.87 2.45 5.61
C LEU A 42 -13.81 1.44 6.02
N VAL A 43 -13.32 1.57 7.24
CA VAL A 43 -12.42 0.60 7.85
C VAL A 43 -13.27 -0.48 8.50
N VAL A 44 -13.08 -1.72 8.05
CA VAL A 44 -13.73 -2.90 8.62
C VAL A 44 -12.79 -3.47 9.68
N GLU A 45 -13.27 -3.48 10.93
CA GLU A 45 -12.60 -4.18 12.03
C GLU A 45 -13.20 -5.59 12.22
N ASP A 46 -13.03 -6.19 13.39
CA ASP A 46 -13.57 -7.53 13.70
C ASP A 46 -15.06 -7.47 14.11
N GLN A 47 -15.88 -6.74 13.35
CA GLN A 47 -17.34 -6.65 13.56
C GLN A 47 -18.08 -7.43 12.47
N GLU A 48 -19.27 -7.93 12.85
CA GLU A 48 -20.16 -8.69 11.95
C GLU A 48 -20.94 -7.76 11.02
N SER A 49 -21.31 -6.57 11.49
CA SER A 49 -22.11 -5.61 10.73
C SER A 49 -21.71 -4.16 11.00
N MET A 50 -22.08 -3.27 10.08
CA MET A 50 -21.81 -1.83 10.16
C MET A 50 -22.93 -1.05 9.48
N ASP A 51 -23.30 0.10 10.05
CA ASP A 51 -24.18 1.09 9.43
C ASP A 51 -23.39 2.27 8.91
N TYR A 52 -23.77 2.76 7.73
CA TYR A 52 -23.21 3.97 7.15
C TYR A 52 -24.32 4.91 6.66
N ASP A 53 -24.24 6.20 7.02
CA ASP A 53 -25.20 7.21 6.61
C ASP A 53 -24.93 7.70 5.18
N LEU A 54 -25.90 7.55 4.30
CA LEU A 54 -25.87 8.07 2.93
C LEU A 54 -26.81 9.27 2.79
N SER A 55 -26.37 10.28 2.04
CA SER A 55 -27.20 11.41 1.64
C SER A 55 -26.71 11.96 0.30
N ALA A 56 -27.62 12.19 -0.62
CA ALA A 56 -27.35 12.95 -1.82
C ALA A 56 -27.66 14.45 -1.57
N ARG A 57 -27.17 15.30 -2.44
CA ARG A 57 -27.44 16.74 -2.34
C ARG A 57 -27.75 17.39 -3.68
N LEU A 58 -28.31 18.60 -3.61
CA LEU A 58 -28.45 19.52 -4.75
C LEU A 58 -27.24 20.48 -4.83
N SER A 59 -26.90 20.86 -6.04
CA SER A 59 -25.90 21.92 -6.32
C SER A 59 -26.36 23.30 -5.85
N ASN A 60 -27.65 23.53 -5.78
CA ASN A 60 -28.26 24.75 -5.30
C ASN A 60 -29.62 24.45 -4.63
N LYS A 61 -30.19 25.40 -3.89
CA LYS A 61 -31.54 25.30 -3.31
C LYS A 61 -32.59 25.23 -4.42
N ASN A 62 -33.66 24.47 -4.17
CA ASN A 62 -34.80 24.37 -5.07
C ASN A 62 -36.07 24.93 -4.37
N ASP A 63 -36.97 25.45 -5.16
CA ASP A 63 -38.25 26.05 -4.68
C ASP A 63 -39.35 25.01 -4.46
N ALA A 64 -39.07 23.74 -4.74
CA ALA A 64 -39.94 22.60 -4.48
C ALA A 64 -39.13 21.46 -3.85
N ASP A 65 -39.86 20.51 -3.25
CA ASP A 65 -39.25 19.26 -2.78
C ASP A 65 -38.72 18.45 -3.95
N VAL A 66 -37.56 17.82 -3.76
CA VAL A 66 -36.91 16.95 -4.75
C VAL A 66 -36.77 15.53 -4.19
N ASN A 67 -37.43 14.60 -4.86
CA ASN A 67 -37.32 13.19 -4.51
C ASN A 67 -36.08 12.57 -5.15
N VAL A 68 -35.35 11.82 -4.35
CA VAL A 68 -34.20 11.02 -4.78
C VAL A 68 -34.43 9.57 -4.44
N SER A 69 -33.92 8.67 -5.29
CA SER A 69 -33.93 7.24 -5.03
C SER A 69 -32.53 6.67 -5.11
N TYR A 70 -32.27 5.62 -4.32
CA TYR A 70 -30.99 4.98 -4.22
C TYR A 70 -31.09 3.51 -4.63
N SER A 71 -30.05 3.01 -5.30
CA SER A 71 -29.94 1.60 -5.67
C SER A 71 -28.53 1.10 -5.50
N ILE A 72 -28.38 -0.10 -4.94
CA ILE A 72 -27.12 -0.84 -4.93
C ILE A 72 -26.93 -1.42 -6.32
N LEU A 73 -25.72 -1.27 -6.89
CA LEU A 73 -25.39 -1.71 -8.23
C LEU A 73 -24.62 -3.03 -8.21
N ASP A 74 -24.54 -3.70 -9.35
CA ASP A 74 -23.85 -4.97 -9.55
C ASP A 74 -22.34 -4.84 -9.74
N SER A 75 -21.64 -5.97 -9.80
CA SER A 75 -20.18 -6.07 -9.89
C SER A 75 -19.58 -5.42 -11.15
N LYS A 76 -20.34 -5.29 -12.24
CA LYS A 76 -19.81 -4.69 -13.48
C LYS A 76 -19.32 -3.26 -13.25
N TYR A 77 -19.95 -2.51 -12.33
CA TYR A 77 -19.52 -1.16 -11.95
C TYR A 77 -18.21 -1.16 -11.16
N VAL A 78 -17.89 -2.26 -10.46
CA VAL A 78 -16.59 -2.47 -9.82
C VAL A 78 -15.52 -2.73 -10.88
N ASP A 79 -15.81 -3.54 -11.88
CA ASP A 79 -14.89 -3.83 -13.00
C ASP A 79 -14.58 -2.54 -13.79
N GLU A 80 -15.61 -1.73 -14.09
CA GLU A 80 -15.45 -0.43 -14.75
C GLU A 80 -14.60 0.54 -13.91
N TYR A 81 -14.84 0.57 -12.60
CA TYR A 81 -14.05 1.38 -11.66
C TYR A 81 -12.58 0.94 -11.64
N ASN A 82 -12.32 -0.36 -11.49
CA ASN A 82 -10.98 -0.93 -11.47
C ASN A 82 -10.21 -0.61 -12.76
N LYS A 83 -10.86 -0.80 -13.91
CA LYS A 83 -10.26 -0.49 -15.22
C LYS A 83 -9.91 1.00 -15.34
N LYS A 84 -10.79 1.88 -14.88
CA LYS A 84 -10.59 3.34 -14.94
C LYS A 84 -9.49 3.84 -14.02
N ASN A 85 -9.39 3.27 -12.82
CA ASN A 85 -8.51 3.76 -11.76
C ASN A 85 -7.22 2.92 -11.61
N GLY A 86 -7.07 1.82 -12.37
CA GLY A 86 -5.91 0.92 -12.27
C GLY A 86 -5.85 0.18 -10.92
N THR A 87 -7.02 -0.11 -10.33
CA THR A 87 -7.17 -0.84 -9.07
C THR A 87 -7.58 -2.30 -9.31
N ASN A 88 -7.56 -3.11 -8.27
CA ASN A 88 -7.98 -4.51 -8.32
C ASN A 88 -8.85 -4.83 -7.09
N TYR A 89 -9.90 -4.02 -6.87
CA TYR A 89 -10.82 -4.21 -5.76
C TYR A 89 -11.80 -5.34 -6.08
N GLU A 90 -12.19 -6.10 -5.07
CA GLU A 90 -13.22 -7.14 -5.19
C GLU A 90 -14.62 -6.51 -5.04
N ALA A 91 -15.62 -7.07 -5.70
CA ALA A 91 -16.99 -6.61 -5.51
C ALA A 91 -17.52 -7.11 -4.16
N PHE A 92 -18.05 -6.20 -3.32
CA PHE A 92 -18.78 -6.59 -2.13
C PHE A 92 -20.13 -7.18 -2.53
N ASP A 93 -20.47 -8.35 -2.00
CA ASP A 93 -21.71 -9.04 -2.36
C ASP A 93 -22.94 -8.19 -1.98
N PRO A 94 -23.76 -7.76 -2.96
CA PRO A 94 -24.96 -6.98 -2.69
C PRO A 94 -25.97 -7.65 -1.75
N ALA A 95 -25.95 -8.98 -1.63
CA ALA A 95 -26.79 -9.72 -0.70
C ALA A 95 -26.47 -9.42 0.77
N ASN A 96 -25.24 -8.95 1.04
CA ASN A 96 -24.78 -8.53 2.38
C ASN A 96 -24.97 -7.01 2.63
N ALA A 97 -25.70 -6.32 1.75
CA ALA A 97 -25.97 -4.88 1.86
C ALA A 97 -27.45 -4.58 1.71
N SER A 98 -27.96 -3.70 2.56
CA SER A 98 -29.35 -3.23 2.46
C SER A 98 -29.46 -1.75 2.78
N LEU A 99 -30.45 -1.09 2.20
CA LEU A 99 -30.79 0.30 2.48
C LEU A 99 -32.00 0.36 3.42
N SER A 100 -31.96 1.19 4.45
CA SER A 100 -33.10 1.38 5.38
C SER A 100 -34.35 1.87 4.65
N THR A 101 -34.16 2.62 3.56
CA THR A 101 -35.17 3.00 2.58
C THR A 101 -34.46 3.26 1.26
N THR A 102 -35.17 3.05 0.15
CA THR A 102 -34.63 3.31 -1.20
C THR A 102 -34.93 4.73 -1.70
N SER A 103 -35.59 5.56 -0.90
CA SER A 103 -35.93 6.93 -1.27
C SER A 103 -35.79 7.91 -0.12
N ALA A 104 -35.48 9.16 -0.47
CA ALA A 104 -35.44 10.28 0.45
C ALA A 104 -35.89 11.55 -0.27
N THR A 105 -36.20 12.61 0.49
CA THR A 105 -36.59 13.91 -0.05
C THR A 105 -35.57 14.97 0.37
N ILE A 106 -35.26 15.86 -0.59
CA ILE A 106 -34.58 17.11 -0.30
C ILE A 106 -35.70 18.16 -0.19
N ASP A 107 -36.00 18.59 1.02
CA ASP A 107 -37.09 19.53 1.29
C ASP A 107 -36.81 20.86 0.58
N LYS A 108 -37.88 21.56 0.22
CA LYS A 108 -37.85 22.92 -0.31
C LYS A 108 -36.88 23.81 0.47
N GLY A 109 -35.99 24.48 -0.23
CA GLY A 109 -34.99 25.38 0.34
C GLY A 109 -33.83 24.71 1.08
N LYS A 110 -33.79 23.39 1.10
CA LYS A 110 -32.64 22.60 1.58
C LYS A 110 -31.77 22.16 0.41
N VAL A 111 -30.58 21.67 0.73
CA VAL A 111 -29.63 21.13 -0.27
C VAL A 111 -29.27 19.69 -0.03
N TYR A 112 -29.55 19.14 1.15
CA TYR A 112 -29.29 17.73 1.47
C TYR A 112 -30.59 16.94 1.58
N ALA A 113 -30.56 15.73 1.03
CA ALA A 113 -31.61 14.75 1.26
C ALA A 113 -31.61 14.27 2.73
N GLY A 114 -32.73 13.79 3.19
CA GLY A 114 -32.79 13.02 4.43
C GLY A 114 -31.80 11.87 4.38
N LYS A 115 -31.04 11.67 5.46
CA LYS A 115 -30.10 10.56 5.55
C LYS A 115 -30.81 9.22 5.52
N ILE A 116 -30.29 8.28 4.74
CA ILE A 116 -30.66 6.88 4.77
C ILE A 116 -29.49 6.06 5.32
N LYS A 117 -29.77 4.90 5.89
CA LYS A 117 -28.72 3.98 6.35
C LYS A 117 -28.44 2.91 5.32
N LEU A 118 -27.18 2.73 4.98
CA LEU A 118 -26.66 1.54 4.37
C LEU A 118 -26.27 0.60 5.51
N HIS A 119 -26.89 -0.55 5.58
CA HIS A 119 -26.57 -1.62 6.52
C HIS A 119 -25.75 -2.68 5.80
N LEU A 120 -24.55 -2.94 6.30
CA LEU A 120 -23.60 -3.94 5.79
C LEU A 120 -23.50 -5.08 6.80
N THR A 121 -23.52 -6.31 6.31
CA THR A 121 -23.46 -7.53 7.12
C THR A 121 -22.36 -8.47 6.63
N ASN A 122 -22.11 -9.54 7.37
CA ASN A 122 -21.13 -10.57 7.00
C ASN A 122 -19.70 -10.00 6.83
N LEU A 123 -19.35 -8.97 7.60
CA LEU A 123 -18.06 -8.28 7.52
C LEU A 123 -16.91 -9.11 8.13
N SER A 124 -17.23 -10.04 9.03
CA SER A 124 -16.25 -10.93 9.67
C SER A 124 -15.51 -11.84 8.67
N VAL A 125 -16.15 -12.16 7.53
CA VAL A 125 -15.52 -12.99 6.49
C VAL A 125 -14.55 -12.24 5.58
N ILE A 126 -14.50 -10.90 5.68
CA ILE A 126 -13.54 -10.10 4.91
C ILE A 126 -12.13 -10.41 5.41
N GLU A 127 -11.29 -10.88 4.51
CA GLU A 127 -9.88 -11.16 4.82
C GLU A 127 -9.07 -9.88 5.01
N GLU A 128 -8.11 -9.93 5.94
CA GLU A 128 -7.18 -8.82 6.16
C GLU A 128 -6.40 -8.49 4.88
N GLY A 129 -6.28 -7.19 4.59
CA GLY A 129 -5.59 -6.68 3.40
C GLY A 129 -6.42 -6.68 2.12
N LYS A 130 -7.63 -7.26 2.15
CA LYS A 130 -8.57 -7.17 1.03
C LYS A 130 -9.32 -5.84 1.05
N THR A 131 -9.62 -5.34 -0.12
CA THR A 131 -10.44 -4.16 -0.32
C THR A 131 -11.61 -4.50 -1.21
N PHE A 132 -12.81 -4.23 -0.71
CA PHE A 132 -14.06 -4.45 -1.44
C PHE A 132 -14.71 -3.14 -1.82
N LEU A 133 -15.47 -3.16 -2.91
CA LEU A 133 -16.16 -2.00 -3.43
C LEU A 133 -17.65 -2.28 -3.59
N LEU A 134 -18.50 -1.40 -3.05
CA LEU A 134 -19.95 -1.45 -3.21
C LEU A 134 -20.42 -0.14 -3.89
N PRO A 135 -20.84 -0.18 -5.15
CA PRO A 135 -21.35 1.01 -5.84
C PRO A 135 -22.83 1.25 -5.50
N ILE A 136 -23.17 2.50 -5.17
CA ILE A 136 -24.53 2.94 -4.91
C ILE A 136 -24.84 4.13 -5.79
N ARG A 137 -25.96 4.06 -6.54
CA ARG A 137 -26.44 5.12 -7.43
C ARG A 137 -27.53 5.93 -6.78
N VAL A 138 -27.52 7.24 -7.02
CA VAL A 138 -28.64 8.12 -6.81
C VAL A 138 -29.30 8.46 -8.15
N GLN A 139 -30.64 8.47 -8.17
CA GLN A 139 -31.47 8.93 -9.27
C GLN A 139 -32.47 9.97 -8.76
N SER A 140 -32.91 10.87 -9.60
CA SER A 140 -33.85 11.93 -9.27
C SER A 140 -34.65 12.37 -10.48
N SER A 141 -35.79 13.06 -10.26
CA SER A 141 -36.49 13.82 -11.30
C SER A 141 -35.72 15.07 -11.73
N GLN A 142 -34.83 15.60 -10.88
CA GLN A 142 -33.89 16.66 -11.24
C GLN A 142 -32.69 16.08 -11.99
N PRO A 143 -32.03 16.83 -12.89
CA PRO A 143 -30.81 16.40 -13.53
C PRO A 143 -29.73 16.00 -12.51
N VAL A 144 -28.91 15.03 -12.88
CA VAL A 144 -27.77 14.58 -12.08
C VAL A 144 -26.48 15.11 -12.70
N ILE A 145 -25.50 15.47 -11.87
CA ILE A 145 -24.18 15.86 -12.39
C ILE A 145 -23.48 14.59 -12.89
N GLU A 146 -23.10 14.59 -14.17
CA GLU A 146 -22.45 13.44 -14.82
C GLU A 146 -21.21 12.96 -14.04
N GLY A 147 -21.15 11.65 -13.80
CA GLY A 147 -20.03 10.99 -13.09
C GLY A 147 -19.99 11.23 -11.58
N THR A 148 -21.09 11.77 -11.00
CA THR A 148 -21.27 11.94 -9.55
C THR A 148 -22.56 11.29 -9.04
N ASP A 149 -23.24 10.56 -9.90
CA ASP A 149 -24.45 9.78 -9.60
C ASP A 149 -24.16 8.48 -8.86
N ILE A 150 -22.90 8.05 -8.83
CA ILE A 150 -22.45 6.85 -8.11
C ILE A 150 -21.45 7.24 -7.05
N VAL A 151 -21.71 6.80 -5.81
CA VAL A 151 -20.71 6.73 -4.74
C VAL A 151 -20.22 5.30 -4.59
N TYR A 152 -18.91 5.13 -4.48
CA TYR A 152 -18.28 3.85 -4.24
C TYR A 152 -17.94 3.72 -2.76
N ILE A 153 -18.58 2.79 -2.06
CA ILE A 153 -18.25 2.47 -0.68
C ILE A 153 -17.07 1.50 -0.71
N VAL A 154 -15.93 1.99 -0.26
CA VAL A 154 -14.67 1.24 -0.21
C VAL A 154 -14.55 0.62 1.18
N LEU A 155 -14.66 -0.70 1.25
CA LEU A 155 -14.52 -1.48 2.49
C LEU A 155 -13.11 -2.04 2.54
N ASN A 156 -12.33 -1.62 3.52
CA ASN A 156 -10.95 -2.09 3.71
C ASN A 156 -10.79 -2.70 5.09
N LYS A 157 -10.34 -3.95 5.15
CA LYS A 157 -9.89 -4.58 6.39
C LYS A 157 -8.37 -4.49 6.47
N PRO A 158 -7.82 -3.62 7.33
CA PRO A 158 -6.39 -3.41 7.40
C PRO A 158 -5.66 -4.67 7.88
N VAL A 159 -4.47 -4.89 7.36
CA VAL A 159 -3.57 -5.93 7.85
C VAL A 159 -3.10 -5.58 9.26
N ARG A 160 -3.22 -6.53 10.19
CA ARG A 160 -2.82 -6.36 11.58
C ARG A 160 -1.72 -7.36 11.95
N ILE A 161 -0.47 -6.99 11.75
CA ILE A 161 0.67 -7.84 12.16
C ILE A 161 0.91 -7.62 13.64
N LEU A 162 0.54 -8.63 14.45
CA LEU A 162 0.64 -8.63 15.92
C LEU A 162 1.74 -9.54 16.44
N THR A 163 2.46 -10.24 15.56
CA THR A 163 3.55 -11.15 15.92
C THR A 163 4.67 -11.01 14.91
N ALA A 164 5.92 -11.00 15.39
CA ALA A 164 7.10 -10.93 14.55
C ALA A 164 8.23 -11.84 15.07
N ALA A 165 9.08 -12.32 14.17
CA ALA A 165 10.24 -13.13 14.53
C ALA A 165 11.33 -12.29 15.20
N ASN A 166 11.91 -12.84 16.28
CA ASN A 166 13.09 -12.29 16.93
C ASN A 166 14.35 -12.73 16.17
N ILE A 167 15.01 -11.79 15.52
CA ILE A 167 16.24 -12.03 14.74
C ILE A 167 17.47 -11.52 15.51
N ASN A 168 17.50 -11.78 16.80
CA ASN A 168 18.65 -11.46 17.64
C ASN A 168 19.72 -12.56 17.52
N TYR A 169 20.71 -12.34 16.64
CA TYR A 169 21.76 -13.31 16.33
C TYR A 169 21.24 -14.60 15.63
N SER A 170 19.99 -14.62 15.22
CA SER A 170 19.34 -15.72 14.51
C SER A 170 19.42 -15.52 13.00
N HIS A 171 19.17 -16.58 12.24
CA HIS A 171 19.11 -16.47 10.77
C HIS A 171 18.17 -17.48 10.14
N ILE A 172 17.84 -17.22 8.89
CA ILE A 172 17.18 -18.16 8.00
C ILE A 172 18.07 -18.33 6.78
N LYS A 173 18.44 -19.57 6.44
CA LYS A 173 19.11 -19.89 5.18
C LYS A 173 18.04 -20.23 4.15
N VAL A 174 17.98 -19.45 3.08
CA VAL A 174 17.03 -19.66 1.97
C VAL A 174 17.66 -20.61 0.96
N PRO A 175 16.94 -21.65 0.46
CA PRO A 175 17.50 -22.66 -0.44
C PRO A 175 17.56 -22.17 -1.90
N VAL A 176 18.17 -21.01 -2.14
CA VAL A 176 18.34 -20.46 -3.48
C VAL A 176 19.32 -21.33 -4.26
N THR A 177 18.88 -21.83 -5.41
CA THR A 177 19.71 -22.59 -6.35
C THR A 177 20.39 -21.66 -7.37
N SER A 178 21.46 -22.15 -8.01
CA SER A 178 22.19 -21.37 -9.01
C SER A 178 21.31 -21.04 -10.21
N GLN A 179 21.06 -19.77 -10.38
CA GLN A 179 20.34 -19.19 -11.52
C GLN A 179 20.66 -17.70 -11.66
N PRO A 180 20.57 -17.14 -12.87
CA PRO A 180 20.81 -15.72 -13.09
C PRO A 180 19.56 -14.90 -12.77
N PHE A 181 19.62 -14.04 -11.75
CA PHE A 181 18.62 -13.02 -11.50
C PHE A 181 18.96 -11.76 -12.31
N LYS A 182 18.14 -11.46 -13.31
CA LYS A 182 18.27 -10.26 -14.17
C LYS A 182 17.62 -9.04 -13.53
N SER A 183 16.43 -9.22 -12.97
CA SER A 183 15.77 -8.20 -12.17
C SER A 183 15.31 -8.84 -10.87
N LEU A 184 15.23 -8.07 -9.80
CA LEU A 184 14.80 -8.57 -8.50
C LEU A 184 14.33 -7.44 -7.59
N THR A 185 13.59 -7.84 -6.54
CA THR A 185 13.26 -6.99 -5.41
C THR A 185 13.44 -7.75 -4.11
N TYR A 186 14.11 -7.12 -3.13
CA TYR A 186 14.14 -7.53 -1.73
C TYR A 186 13.20 -6.65 -0.93
N GLU A 187 12.42 -7.23 -0.01
CA GLU A 187 11.55 -6.49 0.91
C GLU A 187 11.53 -7.14 2.29
N ALA A 188 11.50 -6.33 3.33
CA ALA A 188 11.34 -6.78 4.71
C ALA A 188 10.74 -5.68 5.59
N LEU A 189 9.93 -6.06 6.56
CA LEU A 189 9.64 -5.25 7.73
C LEU A 189 10.71 -5.54 8.78
N ILE A 190 11.36 -4.49 9.26
CA ILE A 190 12.43 -4.58 10.26
C ILE A 190 12.17 -3.67 11.45
N TYR A 191 12.49 -4.16 12.64
CA TYR A 191 12.50 -3.37 13.87
C TYR A 191 13.88 -3.49 14.51
N LEU A 192 14.57 -2.37 14.66
CA LEU A 192 15.92 -2.33 15.23
C LEU A 192 15.84 -2.16 16.74
N GLU A 193 16.34 -3.13 17.50
CA GLU A 193 16.43 -3.01 18.96
C GLU A 193 17.73 -2.31 19.40
N ARG A 194 18.82 -2.58 18.70
CA ARG A 194 20.12 -1.97 18.95
C ARG A 194 21.02 -2.04 17.72
N TRP A 195 22.07 -1.27 17.72
CA TRP A 195 23.12 -1.33 16.70
C TRP A 195 24.09 -2.48 16.95
N GLY A 196 24.58 -3.11 15.88
CA GLY A 196 25.52 -4.23 15.93
C GLY A 196 27.00 -3.85 16.04
N GLY A 197 27.33 -2.56 16.00
CA GLY A 197 28.70 -2.06 16.07
C GLY A 197 29.53 -2.19 14.78
N GLY A 198 28.94 -2.69 13.70
CA GLY A 198 29.57 -2.87 12.39
C GLY A 198 28.54 -2.78 11.29
N ASN A 199 28.33 -3.88 10.61
CA ASN A 199 27.23 -4.04 9.68
C ASN A 199 26.27 -5.14 10.16
N MET A 200 24.97 -5.02 9.80
CA MET A 200 23.92 -5.94 10.17
C MET A 200 23.18 -6.42 8.92
N THR A 201 23.07 -7.72 8.75
CA THR A 201 22.42 -8.33 7.59
C THR A 201 20.91 -8.24 7.70
N VAL A 202 20.26 -7.65 6.67
CA VAL A 202 18.82 -7.82 6.49
C VAL A 202 18.55 -9.09 5.70
N MET A 203 18.97 -9.14 4.43
CA MET A 203 18.82 -10.33 3.59
C MET A 203 19.75 -10.26 2.37
N GLY A 204 20.13 -11.41 1.82
CA GLY A 204 20.91 -11.50 0.60
C GLY A 204 22.04 -12.49 0.66
N SER A 205 22.92 -12.46 -0.36
CA SER A 205 24.12 -13.26 -0.53
C SER A 205 25.35 -12.38 -0.37
N GLU A 206 26.15 -12.63 0.66
CA GLU A 206 27.36 -11.85 0.94
C GLU A 206 28.37 -12.01 -0.20
N GLY A 207 28.98 -10.90 -0.63
CA GLY A 207 29.89 -10.88 -1.78
C GLY A 207 29.20 -10.72 -3.12
N THR A 208 27.94 -11.14 -3.26
CA THR A 208 27.16 -10.99 -4.51
C THR A 208 26.22 -9.81 -4.44
N LEU A 209 25.19 -9.88 -3.60
CA LEU A 209 24.17 -8.83 -3.44
C LEU A 209 23.46 -9.01 -2.10
N ILE A 210 23.72 -8.13 -1.15
CA ILE A 210 23.17 -8.18 0.21
C ILE A 210 22.64 -6.82 0.65
N LEU A 211 21.41 -6.81 1.15
CA LEU A 211 20.81 -5.67 1.83
C LEU A 211 21.23 -5.72 3.31
N ARG A 212 21.89 -4.67 3.79
CA ARG A 212 22.43 -4.59 5.14
C ARG A 212 22.39 -3.19 5.71
N ILE A 213 22.62 -3.02 6.99
CA ILE A 213 22.62 -1.74 7.68
C ILE A 213 24.03 -1.47 8.19
N GLY A 214 24.57 -0.32 7.81
CA GLY A 214 25.92 0.12 8.18
C GLY A 214 27.06 -0.69 7.53
N ASP A 215 28.24 -0.11 7.58
CA ASP A 215 29.53 -0.74 7.32
C ASP A 215 30.63 0.17 7.90
N THR A 216 30.73 0.22 9.23
CA THR A 216 31.64 1.16 9.89
C THR A 216 33.11 0.90 9.54
N GLY A 217 33.49 -0.36 9.25
CA GLY A 217 34.81 -0.71 8.74
C GLY A 217 35.07 -0.21 7.30
N GLY A 218 34.01 -0.04 6.52
CA GLY A 218 34.04 0.53 5.16
C GLY A 218 33.72 2.03 5.11
N GLY A 219 33.60 2.70 6.27
CA GLY A 219 33.33 4.14 6.35
C GLY A 219 31.87 4.53 6.16
N ILE A 220 30.93 3.58 6.29
CA ILE A 220 29.48 3.83 6.22
C ILE A 220 28.91 3.76 7.63
N ASP A 221 28.24 4.84 8.05
CA ASP A 221 27.66 4.91 9.40
C ASP A 221 26.71 3.75 9.69
N GLN A 222 26.67 3.34 10.96
CA GLN A 222 25.93 2.15 11.42
C GLN A 222 24.41 2.22 11.24
N ASP A 223 23.85 3.38 10.94
CA ASP A 223 22.41 3.67 10.80
C ASP A 223 21.97 3.93 9.35
N LEU A 224 22.83 3.68 8.38
CA LEU A 224 22.53 3.83 6.95
C LEU A 224 22.21 2.47 6.32
N LEU A 225 21.12 2.41 5.56
CA LEU A 225 20.76 1.22 4.78
C LEU A 225 21.62 1.15 3.53
N GLN A 226 22.17 -0.02 3.26
CA GLN A 226 23.11 -0.27 2.17
C GLN A 226 22.72 -1.51 1.37
N ILE A 227 22.91 -1.45 0.06
CA ILE A 227 23.14 -2.64 -0.77
C ILE A 227 24.64 -2.81 -1.00
N ALA A 228 25.15 -4.01 -0.84
CA ALA A 228 26.57 -4.33 -0.95
C ALA A 228 26.82 -5.66 -1.66
N GLY A 229 28.07 -5.93 -2.01
CA GLY A 229 28.53 -7.10 -2.74
C GLY A 229 29.35 -6.69 -3.97
N SER A 230 29.08 -7.29 -5.11
CA SER A 230 29.75 -6.94 -6.38
C SER A 230 29.45 -5.51 -6.85
N LYS A 231 28.33 -4.94 -6.42
CA LYS A 231 27.93 -3.54 -6.56
C LYS A 231 27.47 -3.01 -5.21
N GLN A 232 27.63 -1.69 -4.98
CA GLN A 232 27.25 -1.11 -3.70
C GLN A 232 26.84 0.35 -3.80
N PHE A 233 25.89 0.75 -2.95
CA PHE A 233 25.55 2.14 -2.59
C PHE A 233 24.70 2.13 -1.32
N TYR A 234 24.47 3.29 -0.72
CA TYR A 234 23.78 3.42 0.54
C TYR A 234 22.90 4.69 0.60
N THR A 235 22.00 4.73 1.57
CA THR A 235 21.08 5.85 1.77
C THR A 235 21.78 7.01 2.50
N GLN A 236 21.22 8.22 2.35
CA GLN A 236 21.54 9.33 3.24
C GLN A 236 20.53 9.43 4.39
N GLN A 237 19.36 8.85 4.21
CA GLN A 237 18.34 8.74 5.27
C GLN A 237 18.81 7.78 6.34
N ARG A 238 18.80 8.24 7.59
CA ARG A 238 19.22 7.47 8.76
C ARG A 238 18.05 6.68 9.35
N LEU A 239 18.33 5.47 9.79
CA LEU A 239 17.43 4.67 10.59
C LEU A 239 17.61 5.00 12.08
N THR A 240 16.61 4.66 12.90
CA THR A 240 16.68 4.76 14.36
C THR A 240 16.23 3.46 15.00
N THR A 241 16.72 3.15 16.18
CA THR A 241 16.25 2.01 16.99
C THR A 241 14.86 2.29 17.57
N GLY A 242 14.14 1.23 17.96
CA GLY A 242 12.83 1.33 18.61
C GLY A 242 11.67 1.61 17.66
N LYS A 243 11.85 1.41 16.35
CA LYS A 243 10.87 1.77 15.33
C LYS A 243 10.84 0.73 14.20
N TRP A 244 9.65 0.49 13.65
CA TRP A 244 9.46 -0.32 12.46
C TRP A 244 9.77 0.46 11.19
N TYR A 245 10.37 -0.21 10.23
CA TYR A 245 10.59 0.25 8.87
C TYR A 245 10.22 -0.84 7.88
N HIS A 246 9.61 -0.46 6.78
CA HIS A 246 9.64 -1.26 5.57
C HIS A 246 10.87 -0.87 4.77
N VAL A 247 11.75 -1.82 4.49
CA VAL A 247 12.94 -1.62 3.67
C VAL A 247 12.85 -2.45 2.41
N ALA A 248 13.21 -1.85 1.28
CA ALA A 248 13.24 -2.57 0.02
C ALA A 248 14.44 -2.16 -0.85
N PHE A 249 14.87 -3.09 -1.68
CA PHE A 249 15.83 -2.84 -2.75
C PHE A 249 15.29 -3.42 -4.04
N THR A 250 15.35 -2.66 -5.13
CA THR A 250 15.00 -3.12 -6.47
C THR A 250 16.16 -2.98 -7.42
N TYR A 251 16.30 -3.95 -8.32
CA TYR A 251 17.22 -3.90 -9.43
C TYR A 251 16.52 -4.32 -10.71
N ASP A 252 16.69 -3.52 -11.77
CA ASP A 252 16.15 -3.76 -13.11
C ASP A 252 17.30 -3.80 -14.12
N GLN A 253 17.68 -4.99 -14.61
CA GLN A 253 18.80 -5.17 -15.53
C GLN A 253 18.63 -4.40 -16.84
N PRO A 254 17.45 -4.38 -17.52
CA PRO A 254 17.30 -3.67 -18.79
C PRO A 254 17.66 -2.20 -18.72
N THR A 255 17.43 -1.56 -17.59
CA THR A 255 17.75 -0.13 -17.38
C THR A 255 19.01 0.08 -16.55
N GLY A 256 19.55 -0.98 -15.92
CA GLY A 256 20.64 -0.89 -14.93
C GLY A 256 20.22 -0.22 -13.63
N ARG A 257 18.94 0.16 -13.47
CA ARG A 257 18.46 0.95 -12.34
C ARG A 257 18.42 0.12 -11.06
N ALA A 258 19.05 0.64 -10.02
CA ALA A 258 19.09 0.05 -8.69
C ALA A 258 18.60 1.08 -7.66
N VAL A 259 17.58 0.74 -6.85
CA VAL A 259 16.93 1.69 -5.93
C VAL A 259 16.74 1.08 -4.56
N ILE A 260 17.07 1.83 -3.51
CA ILE A 260 16.72 1.51 -2.11
C ILE A 260 15.51 2.34 -1.71
N TYR A 261 14.54 1.69 -1.06
CA TYR A 261 13.35 2.33 -0.50
C TYR A 261 13.30 2.16 1.02
N ILE A 262 12.81 3.19 1.70
CA ILE A 262 12.46 3.15 3.12
C ILE A 262 11.02 3.63 3.24
N ASN A 263 10.15 2.83 3.83
CA ASN A 263 8.71 3.11 3.99
C ASN A 263 8.00 3.44 2.67
N GLY A 264 8.38 2.72 1.59
CA GLY A 264 7.81 2.92 0.26
C GLY A 264 8.31 4.16 -0.49
N GLU A 265 9.14 4.99 0.13
CA GLU A 265 9.73 6.17 -0.49
C GLU A 265 11.17 5.90 -0.96
N LYS A 266 11.55 6.44 -2.12
CA LYS A 266 12.92 6.30 -2.65
C LYS A 266 13.92 7.01 -1.73
N ALA A 267 14.85 6.23 -1.16
CA ALA A 267 15.89 6.73 -0.25
C ALA A 267 17.26 6.88 -0.93
N ALA A 268 17.57 6.04 -1.92
CA ALA A 268 18.78 6.14 -2.71
C ALA A 268 18.61 5.45 -4.07
N GLU A 269 19.43 5.84 -5.05
CA GLU A 269 19.39 5.29 -6.40
C GLU A 269 20.80 5.24 -7.01
N SER A 270 21.05 4.22 -7.81
CA SER A 270 22.27 4.06 -8.61
C SER A 270 21.91 3.46 -9.96
N VAL A 271 22.79 3.63 -10.94
CA VAL A 271 22.68 2.97 -12.24
C VAL A 271 23.92 2.11 -12.43
N TRP A 272 23.70 0.83 -12.74
CA TRP A 272 24.76 -0.15 -12.92
C TRP A 272 24.87 -0.59 -14.37
N ASP A 273 26.01 -1.20 -14.70
CA ASP A 273 26.35 -1.73 -16.02
C ASP A 273 25.72 -3.10 -16.30
N THR A 274 24.49 -3.27 -15.89
CA THR A 274 23.63 -4.42 -16.20
C THR A 274 24.14 -5.81 -15.82
N PRO A 275 24.71 -6.03 -14.62
CA PRO A 275 25.05 -7.38 -14.18
C PRO A 275 23.79 -8.22 -13.98
N GLN A 276 23.97 -9.55 -14.02
CA GLN A 276 23.02 -10.50 -13.45
C GLN A 276 23.66 -11.14 -12.23
N PHE A 277 22.84 -11.54 -11.26
CA PHE A 277 23.34 -12.04 -9.97
C PHE A 277 23.00 -13.51 -9.79
N ASP A 278 23.99 -14.33 -9.38
CA ASP A 278 23.76 -15.68 -8.86
C ASP A 278 23.85 -15.65 -7.35
N LEU A 279 22.71 -15.70 -6.69
CA LEU A 279 22.58 -15.53 -5.24
C LEU A 279 22.86 -16.79 -4.43
N SER A 280 23.24 -17.89 -5.10
CA SER A 280 23.47 -19.19 -4.46
C SER A 280 24.91 -19.41 -3.96
N ARG A 281 25.88 -18.67 -4.44
CA ARG A 281 27.31 -19.04 -4.38
C ARG A 281 28.08 -18.39 -3.23
N ASP A 282 28.14 -17.07 -3.22
CA ASP A 282 29.03 -16.34 -2.34
C ASP A 282 28.50 -16.29 -0.90
N GLY A 283 29.39 -16.16 0.08
CA GLY A 283 29.05 -16.10 1.48
C GLY A 283 28.30 -17.32 2.05
N GLY A 284 28.29 -18.47 1.33
CA GLY A 284 27.59 -19.69 1.72
C GLY A 284 26.11 -19.74 1.29
N GLY A 285 25.68 -18.82 0.42
CA GLY A 285 24.33 -18.72 -0.17
C GLY A 285 23.53 -17.53 0.36
N PHE A 286 22.21 -17.64 0.28
CA PHE A 286 21.27 -16.56 0.65
C PHE A 286 20.84 -16.67 2.11
N PHE A 287 21.02 -15.59 2.87
CA PHE A 287 20.67 -15.52 4.28
C PHE A 287 19.74 -14.33 4.61
N ILE A 288 18.98 -14.49 5.69
CA ILE A 288 18.21 -13.45 6.35
C ILE A 288 18.69 -13.36 7.79
N GLY A 289 18.96 -12.16 8.29
CA GLY A 289 19.32 -11.89 9.67
C GLY A 289 20.79 -12.02 10.03
N LYS A 290 21.54 -12.98 9.45
CA LYS A 290 23.00 -13.06 9.58
C LYS A 290 23.59 -14.02 8.55
N VAL A 291 24.82 -13.75 8.12
CA VAL A 291 25.58 -14.64 7.23
C VAL A 291 26.31 -15.68 8.04
N ALA A 292 25.65 -16.82 8.26
CA ALA A 292 26.18 -17.86 9.16
C ALA A 292 27.50 -18.44 8.65
N GLY A 293 28.51 -18.55 9.54
CA GLY A 293 29.82 -19.11 9.24
C GLY A 293 30.72 -18.27 8.35
N PHE A 294 30.35 -17.01 8.09
CA PHE A 294 31.19 -16.14 7.25
C PHE A 294 32.48 -15.75 7.98
N MET A 295 33.61 -16.04 7.34
CA MET A 295 34.93 -15.93 7.94
C MET A 295 35.34 -14.52 8.39
N TRP A 296 34.77 -13.50 7.80
CA TRP A 296 35.01 -12.09 8.12
C TRP A 296 33.97 -11.52 9.11
N GLY A 297 33.24 -12.38 9.81
CA GLY A 297 32.21 -12.04 10.79
C GLY A 297 30.79 -12.19 10.26
N GLU A 298 29.92 -12.77 11.07
CA GLU A 298 28.57 -13.20 10.65
C GLU A 298 27.58 -12.07 10.46
N ARG A 299 27.88 -10.84 10.91
CA ARG A 299 27.06 -9.60 10.70
C ARG A 299 25.62 -9.74 11.17
N PRO A 300 25.40 -10.11 12.43
CA PRO A 300 24.07 -10.40 12.92
C PRO A 300 23.19 -9.17 12.98
N PHE A 301 21.92 -9.36 12.61
CA PHE A 301 20.86 -8.41 12.89
C PHE A 301 20.44 -8.50 14.36
N TYR A 302 20.01 -7.37 14.92
CA TYR A 302 19.53 -7.27 16.30
C TYR A 302 18.19 -6.58 16.36
N GLY A 303 17.10 -7.36 16.39
CA GLY A 303 15.75 -6.86 16.42
C GLY A 303 14.73 -7.89 15.96
N LYS A 304 13.67 -7.40 15.31
CA LYS A 304 12.59 -8.24 14.81
C LYS A 304 12.42 -8.07 13.31
N MET A 305 11.92 -9.10 12.65
CA MET A 305 11.55 -9.07 11.24
C MET A 305 10.18 -9.70 11.01
N SER A 306 9.49 -9.19 9.99
CA SER A 306 8.25 -9.73 9.45
C SER A 306 8.19 -9.45 7.95
N GLU A 307 7.31 -10.11 7.22
CA GLU A 307 7.03 -9.87 5.80
C GLU A 307 8.28 -9.88 4.91
N VAL A 308 9.18 -10.84 5.13
CA VAL A 308 10.43 -10.96 4.36
C VAL A 308 10.17 -11.69 3.06
N ARG A 309 10.46 -11.04 1.94
CA ARG A 309 10.15 -11.58 0.62
C ARG A 309 11.12 -11.14 -0.46
N MET A 310 11.22 -11.94 -1.48
CA MET A 310 12.01 -11.66 -2.68
C MET A 310 11.16 -11.86 -3.93
N TRP A 311 11.43 -11.03 -4.94
CA TRP A 311 10.78 -11.08 -6.24
C TRP A 311 11.82 -11.25 -7.35
N THR A 312 11.42 -11.86 -8.45
CA THR A 312 12.22 -11.98 -9.69
C THR A 312 12.01 -10.80 -10.65
N VAL A 313 11.31 -9.78 -10.21
CA VAL A 313 11.00 -8.54 -10.94
C VAL A 313 11.40 -7.33 -10.12
N ALA A 314 11.71 -6.21 -10.80
CA ALA A 314 11.89 -4.92 -10.16
C ALA A 314 10.52 -4.27 -9.92
N ARG A 315 10.07 -4.25 -8.67
CA ARG A 315 8.79 -3.62 -8.29
C ARG A 315 8.88 -2.10 -8.34
N THR A 316 7.81 -1.46 -8.75
CA THR A 316 7.70 -0.01 -8.74
C THR A 316 7.49 0.53 -7.32
N ALA A 317 7.79 1.82 -7.10
CA ALA A 317 7.56 2.48 -5.81
C ALA A 317 6.10 2.36 -5.35
N ASN A 318 5.13 2.50 -6.27
CA ASN A 318 3.72 2.37 -5.95
C ASN A 318 3.34 0.95 -5.51
N GLN A 319 3.85 -0.08 -6.21
CA GLN A 319 3.62 -1.47 -5.82
C GLN A 319 4.19 -1.77 -4.43
N ILE A 320 5.39 -1.26 -4.13
CA ILE A 320 6.01 -1.40 -2.81
C ILE A 320 5.17 -0.68 -1.75
N LYS A 321 4.81 0.59 -1.99
CA LYS A 321 4.06 1.42 -1.03
C LYS A 321 2.68 0.87 -0.69
N GLN A 322 1.98 0.31 -1.69
CA GLN A 322 0.63 -0.25 -1.50
C GLN A 322 0.61 -1.56 -0.73
N SER A 323 1.73 -2.27 -0.64
CA SER A 323 1.77 -3.63 -0.09
C SER A 323 2.88 -3.85 0.94
N MET A 324 3.27 -2.82 1.69
CA MET A 324 4.32 -2.92 2.70
C MET A 324 4.02 -3.97 3.77
N LEU A 325 2.75 -4.09 4.19
CA LEU A 325 2.33 -4.94 5.28
C LEU A 325 1.92 -6.36 4.86
N ASN A 326 1.60 -6.58 3.60
CA ASN A 326 1.36 -7.92 3.04
C ASN A 326 1.38 -7.89 1.52
N VAL A 327 1.44 -9.08 0.92
CA VAL A 327 1.22 -9.30 -0.51
C VAL A 327 0.36 -10.54 -0.70
N ASP A 328 -0.32 -10.63 -1.83
CA ASP A 328 -0.96 -11.89 -2.23
C ASP A 328 0.13 -12.94 -2.47
N PRO A 329 0.11 -14.08 -1.78
CA PRO A 329 1.06 -15.17 -1.98
C PRO A 329 1.13 -15.68 -3.42
N ALA A 330 0.07 -15.55 -4.19
CA ALA A 330 -0.01 -15.97 -5.59
C ALA A 330 0.47 -14.89 -6.58
N SER A 331 1.05 -13.78 -6.10
CA SER A 331 1.50 -12.67 -6.96
C SER A 331 2.58 -13.12 -7.95
N ASP A 332 2.43 -12.72 -9.21
CA ASP A 332 3.42 -12.97 -10.26
C ASP A 332 4.79 -12.40 -9.90
N GLY A 333 5.83 -13.21 -10.11
CA GLY A 333 7.20 -12.84 -9.84
C GLY A 333 7.63 -12.91 -8.37
N LEU A 334 6.74 -13.26 -7.44
CA LEU A 334 7.11 -13.53 -6.05
C LEU A 334 7.95 -14.81 -5.99
N PHE A 335 9.21 -14.70 -5.53
CA PHE A 335 10.14 -15.83 -5.54
C PHE A 335 10.09 -16.66 -4.25
N PHE A 336 10.06 -16.00 -3.09
CA PHE A 336 9.72 -16.56 -1.79
C PHE A 336 9.07 -15.50 -0.89
N TYR A 337 8.33 -15.96 0.12
CA TYR A 337 7.66 -15.11 1.07
C TYR A 337 7.56 -15.75 2.46
N TYR A 338 8.22 -15.16 3.45
CA TYR A 338 8.16 -15.56 4.85
C TYR A 338 7.41 -14.49 5.64
N LYS A 339 6.20 -14.82 6.10
CA LYS A 339 5.37 -13.91 6.91
C LYS A 339 6.02 -13.61 8.26
N LEU A 340 6.70 -14.59 8.85
CA LEU A 340 7.35 -14.51 10.15
C LEU A 340 6.40 -14.08 11.27
N ASN A 341 5.19 -14.59 11.22
CA ASN A 341 4.10 -14.30 12.16
C ASN A 341 3.90 -15.38 13.23
N GLY A 342 4.77 -16.39 13.27
CA GLY A 342 4.75 -17.50 14.23
C GLY A 342 3.91 -18.71 13.79
N THR A 343 3.12 -18.62 12.73
CA THR A 343 2.30 -19.73 12.22
C THR A 343 2.97 -20.48 11.08
N ASP A 344 4.01 -19.92 10.49
CA ASP A 344 4.75 -20.44 9.34
C ASP A 344 5.97 -21.31 9.72
N GLN A 345 6.29 -21.45 11.02
CA GLN A 345 7.40 -22.25 11.50
C GLN A 345 6.96 -23.69 11.79
N TYR A 346 7.75 -24.65 11.33
CA TYR A 346 7.52 -26.08 11.55
C TYR A 346 8.82 -26.87 11.69
N GLN A 347 8.74 -28.08 12.27
CA GLN A 347 9.86 -29.02 12.32
C GLN A 347 9.70 -30.03 11.18
N GLY A 348 10.76 -30.20 10.39
CA GLY A 348 10.82 -31.21 9.33
C GLY A 348 11.11 -32.60 9.85
N ASP A 349 11.00 -33.63 8.99
CA ASP A 349 11.29 -35.03 9.29
C ASP A 349 12.77 -35.25 9.66
N ASP A 350 13.66 -34.37 9.27
CA ASP A 350 15.08 -34.33 9.61
C ASP A 350 15.38 -33.68 11.00
N ASN A 351 14.31 -33.41 11.77
CA ASN A 351 14.36 -32.74 13.07
C ASN A 351 14.88 -31.29 13.03
N LYS A 352 15.01 -30.67 11.85
CA LYS A 352 15.38 -29.27 11.72
C LYS A 352 14.16 -28.38 11.65
N TRP A 353 14.36 -27.10 12.00
CA TRP A 353 13.31 -26.10 11.97
C TRP A 353 13.30 -25.34 10.66
N TYR A 354 12.13 -25.11 10.12
CA TYR A 354 11.91 -24.43 8.85
C TYR A 354 10.86 -23.34 8.98
N ILE A 355 11.00 -22.32 8.14
CA ILE A 355 9.97 -21.33 7.88
C ILE A 355 9.32 -21.67 6.55
N ARG A 356 8.00 -21.84 6.55
CA ARG A 356 7.23 -22.17 5.36
C ARG A 356 7.24 -20.97 4.39
N ASP A 357 7.50 -21.25 3.15
CA ASP A 357 7.34 -20.30 2.06
C ASP A 357 5.85 -20.13 1.73
N ALA A 358 5.30 -18.96 2.00
CA ALA A 358 3.90 -18.65 1.74
C ALA A 358 3.59 -18.47 0.25
N SER A 359 4.61 -18.23 -0.61
CA SER A 359 4.42 -18.11 -2.06
C SER A 359 4.05 -19.45 -2.73
N GLY A 360 4.24 -20.56 -2.03
CA GLY A 360 3.95 -21.89 -2.57
C GLY A 360 5.03 -22.46 -3.49
N HIS A 361 6.15 -21.77 -3.71
CA HIS A 361 7.24 -22.24 -4.57
C HIS A 361 8.18 -23.24 -3.88
N GLY A 362 7.90 -23.61 -2.62
CA GLY A 362 8.68 -24.61 -1.88
C GLY A 362 10.03 -24.12 -1.38
N MET A 363 10.25 -22.82 -1.37
CA MET A 363 11.48 -22.18 -0.89
C MET A 363 11.51 -22.09 0.65
N ASN A 364 11.19 -23.20 1.35
CA ASN A 364 11.16 -23.23 2.80
C ASN A 364 12.55 -22.95 3.39
N GLY A 365 12.65 -21.91 4.21
CA GLY A 365 13.89 -21.43 4.78
C GLY A 365 14.33 -22.26 6.00
N LEU A 366 15.58 -22.71 6.03
CA LEU A 366 16.14 -23.38 7.20
C LEU A 366 16.38 -22.36 8.32
N ALA A 367 15.62 -22.48 9.40
CA ALA A 367 15.70 -21.59 10.54
C ALA A 367 16.81 -22.01 11.50
N ASN A 368 17.54 -21.04 12.03
CA ASN A 368 18.49 -21.23 13.10
C ASN A 368 18.34 -20.11 14.15
N GLY A 369 17.61 -20.41 15.20
CA GLY A 369 17.57 -19.60 16.40
C GLY A 369 18.92 -19.64 17.11
N ASN A 370 19.31 -18.57 17.74
CA ASN A 370 20.58 -18.25 18.39
C ASN A 370 21.21 -19.40 19.22
N LYS A 371 21.76 -20.46 18.56
CA LYS A 371 22.58 -21.48 19.21
C LYS A 371 23.57 -22.11 18.23
N TYR A 372 24.79 -22.36 18.69
CA TYR A 372 25.86 -22.88 17.85
C TYR A 372 25.61 -24.34 17.42
N GLY A 373 25.78 -24.60 16.13
CA GLY A 373 25.93 -25.94 15.55
C GLY A 373 24.63 -26.73 15.31
N GLU A 374 23.48 -26.25 15.76
CA GLU A 374 22.20 -26.95 15.60
C GLU A 374 21.11 -26.02 15.08
N THR A 375 20.11 -26.55 14.37
CA THR A 375 18.95 -25.78 13.95
C THR A 375 17.96 -25.69 15.12
N TYR A 376 17.69 -24.46 15.54
CA TYR A 376 16.70 -24.15 16.57
C TYR A 376 15.54 -23.38 15.97
N LYS A 377 14.38 -23.55 16.58
CA LYS A 377 13.25 -22.69 16.25
C LYS A 377 13.58 -21.22 16.53
N LEU A 378 13.07 -20.33 15.67
CA LEU A 378 13.09 -18.91 15.96
C LEU A 378 12.16 -18.59 17.13
N GLY A 379 12.52 -17.60 17.92
CA GLY A 379 11.62 -16.98 18.87
C GLY A 379 10.68 -16.00 18.17
N PHE A 380 9.47 -15.85 18.67
CA PHE A 380 8.50 -14.85 18.21
C PHE A 380 8.06 -13.99 19.39
N SER A 381 7.79 -12.71 19.10
CA SER A 381 7.24 -11.78 20.08
C SER A 381 5.84 -11.36 19.67
N SER A 382 4.91 -11.41 20.62
CA SER A 382 3.65 -10.67 20.50
C SER A 382 3.94 -9.17 20.59
N LEU A 383 3.36 -8.41 19.70
CA LEU A 383 3.45 -6.96 19.64
C LEU A 383 2.20 -6.38 20.30
N GLY A 384 2.36 -5.49 21.26
CA GLY A 384 1.22 -4.89 21.98
C GLY A 384 0.27 -4.09 21.08
N THR A 385 0.78 -3.63 19.93
CA THR A 385 0.04 -2.92 18.89
C THR A 385 0.43 -3.46 17.51
N PRO A 386 -0.47 -3.43 16.50
CA PRO A 386 -0.12 -3.80 15.14
C PRO A 386 1.06 -2.97 14.60
N ILE A 387 1.85 -3.58 13.71
CA ILE A 387 2.89 -2.85 12.99
C ILE A 387 2.26 -1.73 12.19
N ALA A 388 2.75 -0.51 12.38
CA ALA A 388 2.41 0.67 11.57
C ALA A 388 3.68 1.21 10.91
N ILE A 389 3.55 1.54 9.63
CA ILE A 389 4.62 2.18 8.84
C ILE A 389 4.17 3.61 8.53
N ASN A 390 4.87 4.58 9.09
CA ASN A 390 4.58 6.02 8.96
C ASN A 390 5.62 6.70 8.06
#